data_8f02bdbdd6007f611797fa35ab3603f3
#
_entry.id   8f02bdbdd6007f611797fa35ab3603f3
#
_cell.length_a   1.000
_cell.length_b   1.000
_cell.length_c   1.000
_cell.angle_alpha   90.00
_cell.angle_beta   90.00
_cell.angle_gamma   90.00
#
_symmetry.space_group_name_H-M   'P 1'
#
loop_
_entity.id
_entity.type
_entity.pdbx_description
1 polymer ?
#
loop_
_entity_poly.entity_id
_entity_poly.type
_entity_poly.pdbx_seq_one_letter_code
_entity_poly.pdbx_strand_id
1 'polypeptide(L)'
;MYMNTLLPPAHSVLFGETEISFSLSYVDRKTLAIHVYPDGKVGVDAPFSTDIEKVYGKVKKRASWILKQQRQFESFPAPLPERRYVSGETHRYLGRQYRLKVIEGLGEAVKMTRGMLQVETHNPKDSLRVQRLLQAWYRSKALIVFTERYTQCVQRVERLGIYHDKGFQLRFMSKRWGSCTGKGNIYEEEKVQKTILQNGVLVLSMPGNQQKKCAIQS
;
A
#
# COMPACT_ATOMS: atom_id res chain seq x y z
N MET A 1 -31.87 -13.43 2.08
CA MET A 1 -32.23 -12.38 1.12
C MET A 1 -30.93 -11.92 0.46
N TYR A 2 -30.57 -12.49 -0.70
CA TYR A 2 -29.35 -12.13 -1.42
C TYR A 2 -29.61 -10.81 -2.12
N MET A 3 -28.93 -9.74 -1.68
CA MET A 3 -28.85 -8.49 -2.44
C MET A 3 -28.14 -8.77 -3.75
N ASN A 4 -28.92 -8.78 -4.82
CA ASN A 4 -28.45 -8.84 -6.19
C ASN A 4 -27.68 -7.54 -6.47
N THR A 5 -26.36 -7.56 -6.31
CA THR A 5 -25.50 -6.42 -6.67
C THR A 5 -25.46 -6.37 -8.20
N LEU A 6 -26.41 -5.63 -8.78
CA LEU A 6 -26.38 -5.27 -10.18
C LEU A 6 -25.01 -4.63 -10.47
N LEU A 7 -24.17 -5.35 -11.17
CA LEU A 7 -22.94 -4.78 -11.74
C LEU A 7 -23.35 -3.55 -12.55
N PRO A 8 -22.71 -2.38 -12.37
CA PRO A 8 -23.02 -1.21 -13.17
C PRO A 8 -22.87 -1.56 -14.66
N PRO A 9 -23.73 -1.04 -15.52
CA PRO A 9 -23.69 -1.35 -16.95
C PRO A 9 -22.29 -1.10 -17.48
N ALA A 10 -21.72 -2.11 -18.13
CA ALA A 10 -20.40 -2.00 -18.74
C ALA A 10 -20.56 -1.11 -19.98
N HIS A 11 -19.87 0.02 -19.98
CA HIS A 11 -19.72 0.88 -21.15
C HIS A 11 -18.49 0.48 -21.92
N SER A 12 -18.49 0.68 -23.24
CA SER A 12 -17.31 0.40 -24.05
C SER A 12 -17.03 1.49 -25.09
N VAL A 13 -15.75 1.62 -25.45
CA VAL A 13 -15.27 2.54 -26.49
C VAL A 13 -14.32 1.79 -27.40
N LEU A 14 -14.55 1.91 -28.70
CA LEU A 14 -13.66 1.34 -29.72
C LEU A 14 -12.47 2.29 -29.99
N PHE A 15 -11.25 1.75 -29.93
CA PHE A 15 -10.02 2.45 -30.28
C PHE A 15 -9.17 1.58 -31.21
N GLY A 16 -9.22 1.89 -32.51
CA GLY A 16 -8.74 0.99 -33.58
C GLY A 16 -9.56 -0.30 -33.56
N GLU A 17 -8.90 -1.44 -33.45
CA GLU A 17 -9.54 -2.76 -33.33
C GLU A 17 -9.77 -3.21 -31.87
N THR A 18 -9.33 -2.41 -30.91
CA THR A 18 -9.40 -2.78 -29.49
C THR A 18 -10.61 -2.12 -28.83
N GLU A 19 -11.46 -2.93 -28.22
CA GLU A 19 -12.56 -2.48 -27.39
C GLU A 19 -12.09 -2.28 -25.94
N ILE A 20 -12.35 -1.09 -25.39
CA ILE A 20 -12.05 -0.74 -24.01
C ILE A 20 -13.36 -0.67 -23.23
N SER A 21 -13.63 -1.68 -22.41
CA SER A 21 -14.77 -1.71 -21.51
C SER A 21 -14.45 -0.96 -20.22
N PHE A 22 -15.42 -0.20 -19.70
CA PHE A 22 -15.25 0.54 -18.44
C PHE A 22 -16.54 0.59 -17.63
N SER A 23 -16.40 0.72 -16.30
CA SER A 23 -17.50 1.02 -15.39
C SER A 23 -17.58 2.53 -15.18
N LEU A 24 -18.81 3.08 -15.17
CA LEU A 24 -19.06 4.50 -14.93
C LEU A 24 -19.73 4.69 -13.58
N SER A 25 -19.18 5.58 -12.76
CA SER A 25 -19.73 6.01 -11.48
C SER A 25 -19.89 7.53 -11.46
N TYR A 26 -21.05 8.02 -11.10
CA TYR A 26 -21.28 9.45 -10.86
C TYR A 26 -21.01 9.76 -9.40
N VAL A 27 -20.13 10.73 -9.15
CA VAL A 27 -19.67 11.10 -7.81
C VAL A 27 -19.58 12.61 -7.66
N ASP A 28 -19.66 13.11 -6.43
CA ASP A 28 -19.48 14.54 -6.15
C ASP A 28 -18.01 14.94 -6.33
N ARG A 29 -17.70 15.43 -7.53
CA ARG A 29 -16.38 15.90 -7.91
C ARG A 29 -16.45 16.94 -9.02
N LYS A 30 -15.41 17.73 -9.16
CA LYS A 30 -15.34 18.80 -10.18
C LYS A 30 -14.85 18.33 -11.55
N THR A 31 -14.14 17.20 -11.62
CA THR A 31 -13.49 16.75 -12.86
C THR A 31 -13.64 15.25 -13.03
N LEU A 32 -13.67 14.78 -14.30
CA LEU A 32 -13.68 13.36 -14.64
C LEU A 32 -12.31 12.74 -14.35
N ALA A 33 -12.29 11.54 -13.72
CA ALA A 33 -11.11 10.71 -13.57
C ALA A 33 -11.28 9.35 -14.23
N ILE A 34 -10.18 8.83 -14.77
CA ILE A 34 -10.10 7.49 -15.33
C ILE A 34 -9.09 6.72 -14.48
N HIS A 35 -9.51 5.55 -14.02
CA HIS A 35 -8.72 4.63 -13.21
C HIS A 35 -8.49 3.34 -13.99
N VAL A 36 -7.25 2.89 -14.06
CA VAL A 36 -6.93 1.55 -14.57
C VAL A 36 -6.46 0.73 -13.37
N TYR A 37 -7.12 -0.39 -13.12
CA TYR A 37 -6.85 -1.25 -11.99
C TYR A 37 -5.84 -2.35 -12.36
N PRO A 38 -5.13 -2.93 -11.38
CA PRO A 38 -4.17 -4.02 -11.63
C PRO A 38 -4.77 -5.27 -12.25
N ASP A 39 -6.08 -5.49 -12.15
CA ASP A 39 -6.83 -6.57 -12.80
C ASP A 39 -7.23 -6.25 -14.25
N GLY A 40 -6.73 -5.13 -14.79
CA GLY A 40 -7.01 -4.67 -16.15
C GLY A 40 -8.34 -3.94 -16.31
N LYS A 41 -9.19 -3.89 -15.26
CA LYS A 41 -10.47 -3.16 -15.33
C LYS A 41 -10.25 -1.66 -15.40
N VAL A 42 -11.18 -0.98 -16.07
CA VAL A 42 -11.18 0.47 -16.19
C VAL A 42 -12.41 1.03 -15.47
N GLY A 43 -12.18 1.98 -14.57
CA GLY A 43 -13.23 2.72 -13.88
C GLY A 43 -13.21 4.19 -14.27
N VAL A 44 -14.36 4.79 -14.43
CA VAL A 44 -14.51 6.22 -14.72
C VAL A 44 -15.41 6.85 -13.67
N ASP A 45 -14.86 7.83 -12.96
CA ASP A 45 -15.62 8.65 -12.03
C ASP A 45 -15.94 9.99 -12.70
N ALA A 46 -17.22 10.32 -12.85
CA ALA A 46 -17.68 11.55 -13.47
C ALA A 46 -18.50 12.39 -12.51
N PRO A 47 -18.48 13.74 -12.62
CA PRO A 47 -19.42 14.62 -11.95
C PRO A 47 -20.87 14.30 -12.35
N PHE A 48 -21.84 14.48 -11.44
CA PHE A 48 -23.28 14.25 -11.71
C PHE A 48 -23.81 15.02 -12.93
N SER A 49 -23.23 16.19 -13.23
CA SER A 49 -23.62 17.04 -14.37
C SER A 49 -22.94 16.67 -15.69
N THR A 50 -22.16 15.58 -15.74
CA THR A 50 -21.42 15.22 -16.96
C THR A 50 -22.28 14.37 -17.88
N ASP A 51 -22.43 14.85 -19.09
CA ASP A 51 -23.08 14.11 -20.18
C ASP A 51 -22.24 12.87 -20.56
N ILE A 52 -22.93 11.77 -20.85
CA ILE A 52 -22.30 10.50 -21.18
C ILE A 52 -21.42 10.58 -22.43
N GLU A 53 -21.82 11.37 -23.43
CA GLU A 53 -21.03 11.59 -24.64
C GLU A 53 -19.65 12.22 -24.33
N LYS A 54 -19.62 13.12 -23.36
CA LYS A 54 -18.35 13.70 -22.88
C LYS A 54 -17.48 12.67 -22.19
N VAL A 55 -18.09 11.70 -21.50
CA VAL A 55 -17.34 10.59 -20.88
C VAL A 55 -16.71 9.73 -21.97
N TYR A 56 -17.48 9.31 -22.97
CA TYR A 56 -16.95 8.53 -24.10
C TYR A 56 -15.83 9.26 -24.83
N GLY A 57 -16.00 10.55 -25.12
CA GLY A 57 -14.97 11.37 -25.77
C GLY A 57 -13.66 11.45 -24.94
N LYS A 58 -13.77 11.56 -23.61
CA LYS A 58 -12.62 11.57 -22.70
C LYS A 58 -11.92 10.21 -22.63
N VAL A 59 -12.67 9.12 -22.56
CA VAL A 59 -12.12 7.75 -22.54
C VAL A 59 -11.40 7.48 -23.88
N LYS A 60 -12.04 7.79 -25.02
CA LYS A 60 -11.45 7.64 -26.35
C LYS A 60 -10.15 8.45 -26.49
N LYS A 61 -10.13 9.70 -26.03
CA LYS A 61 -8.92 10.54 -26.03
C LYS A 61 -7.78 9.96 -25.18
N ARG A 62 -8.10 9.20 -24.14
CA ARG A 62 -7.12 8.56 -23.24
C ARG A 62 -6.88 7.08 -23.51
N ALA A 63 -7.46 6.53 -24.59
CA ALA A 63 -7.42 5.11 -24.91
C ALA A 63 -5.98 4.56 -25.00
N SER A 64 -5.07 5.24 -25.69
CA SER A 64 -3.68 4.79 -25.80
C SER A 64 -2.98 4.71 -24.43
N TRP A 65 -3.26 5.66 -23.54
CA TRP A 65 -2.75 5.63 -22.17
C TRP A 65 -3.36 4.47 -21.36
N ILE A 66 -4.68 4.23 -21.47
CA ILE A 66 -5.37 3.12 -20.82
C ILE A 66 -4.72 1.79 -21.20
N LEU A 67 -4.57 1.55 -22.51
CA LEU A 67 -3.97 0.31 -23.04
C LEU A 67 -2.51 0.16 -22.62
N LYS A 68 -1.76 1.27 -22.52
CA LYS A 68 -0.39 1.24 -21.97
C LYS A 68 -0.37 0.81 -20.51
N GLN A 69 -1.30 1.33 -19.70
CA GLN A 69 -1.39 0.96 -18.27
C GLN A 69 -1.81 -0.50 -18.10
N GLN A 70 -2.80 -1.00 -18.89
CA GLN A 70 -3.22 -2.39 -18.85
C GLN A 70 -2.04 -3.32 -19.15
N ARG A 71 -1.31 -3.08 -20.25
CA ARG A 71 -0.09 -3.84 -20.59
C ARG A 71 0.99 -3.78 -19.51
N GLN A 72 1.14 -2.63 -18.86
CA GLN A 72 2.08 -2.50 -17.74
C GLN A 72 1.63 -3.37 -16.56
N PHE A 73 0.34 -3.40 -16.22
CA PHE A 73 -0.16 -4.27 -15.14
C PHE A 73 -0.06 -5.76 -15.48
N GLU A 74 -0.31 -6.15 -16.74
CA GLU A 74 -0.12 -7.51 -17.22
C GLU A 74 1.32 -8.00 -17.10
N SER A 75 2.30 -7.08 -17.20
CA SER A 75 3.71 -7.41 -17.03
C SER A 75 4.13 -7.64 -15.57
N PHE A 76 3.28 -7.28 -14.60
CA PHE A 76 3.57 -7.54 -13.20
C PHE A 76 3.25 -9.00 -12.82
N PRO A 77 4.06 -9.60 -11.95
CA PRO A 77 3.74 -10.94 -11.43
C PRO A 77 2.38 -10.90 -10.70
N ALA A 78 1.66 -12.02 -10.78
CA ALA A 78 0.39 -12.18 -10.09
C ALA A 78 0.49 -11.77 -8.62
N PRO A 79 -0.54 -11.12 -8.07
CA PRO A 79 -0.54 -10.73 -6.66
C PRO A 79 -0.33 -11.97 -5.78
N LEU A 80 0.50 -11.82 -4.76
CA LEU A 80 0.74 -12.91 -3.81
C LEU A 80 -0.59 -13.33 -3.16
N PRO A 81 -0.83 -14.63 -2.98
CA PRO A 81 -2.04 -15.13 -2.33
C PRO A 81 -2.19 -14.53 -0.93
N GLU A 82 -3.43 -14.38 -0.50
CA GLU A 82 -3.73 -13.90 0.85
C GLU A 82 -3.08 -14.79 1.91
N ARG A 83 -2.56 -14.16 2.94
CA ARG A 83 -1.89 -14.87 4.03
C ARG A 83 -2.91 -15.58 4.91
N ARG A 84 -2.62 -16.82 5.23
CA ARG A 84 -3.45 -17.66 6.09
C ARG A 84 -3.06 -17.59 7.56
N TYR A 85 -1.85 -17.09 7.86
CA TYR A 85 -1.29 -16.99 9.21
C TYR A 85 -1.20 -18.33 9.95
N VAL A 86 -0.79 -19.35 9.23
CA VAL A 86 -0.60 -20.73 9.75
C VAL A 86 0.88 -21.10 9.80
N SER A 87 1.22 -22.09 10.64
CA SER A 87 2.58 -22.62 10.73
C SER A 87 3.08 -23.09 9.36
N GLY A 88 4.35 -22.77 9.04
CA GLY A 88 4.99 -23.09 7.76
C GLY A 88 4.95 -21.93 6.75
N GLU A 89 4.08 -20.93 6.93
CA GLU A 89 4.01 -19.76 6.05
C GLU A 89 5.29 -18.91 6.15
N THR A 90 5.73 -18.36 5.01
CA THR A 90 6.92 -17.52 4.97
C THR A 90 6.57 -16.04 5.19
N HIS A 91 7.18 -15.44 6.18
CA HIS A 91 7.10 -14.03 6.49
C HIS A 91 8.45 -13.34 6.25
N ARG A 92 8.42 -12.08 5.83
CA ARG A 92 9.64 -11.30 5.61
C ARG A 92 9.80 -10.23 6.69
N TYR A 93 11.06 -10.04 7.12
CA TYR A 93 11.43 -8.95 8.01
C TYR A 93 12.82 -8.44 7.64
N LEU A 94 12.95 -7.14 7.37
CA LEU A 94 14.20 -6.49 6.91
C LEU A 94 14.92 -7.24 5.79
N GLY A 95 14.17 -7.59 4.73
CA GLY A 95 14.70 -8.30 3.56
C GLY A 95 14.90 -9.80 3.74
N ARG A 96 14.93 -10.32 4.96
CA ARG A 96 15.12 -11.75 5.25
C ARG A 96 13.80 -12.49 5.37
N GLN A 97 13.81 -13.77 5.01
CA GLN A 97 12.66 -14.67 5.10
C GLN A 97 12.70 -15.45 6.42
N TYR A 98 11.56 -15.55 7.07
CA TYR A 98 11.37 -16.29 8.31
C TYR A 98 10.16 -17.21 8.16
N ARG A 99 10.28 -18.45 8.62
CA ARG A 99 9.17 -19.39 8.64
C ARG A 99 8.33 -19.16 9.90
N LEU A 100 7.02 -18.98 9.73
CA LEU A 100 6.08 -18.86 10.84
C LEU A 100 5.96 -20.20 11.58
N LYS A 101 6.07 -20.16 12.90
CA LYS A 101 5.80 -21.28 13.80
C LYS A 101 4.80 -20.82 14.86
N VAL A 102 3.60 -21.34 14.81
CA VAL A 102 2.58 -21.07 15.83
C VAL A 102 2.62 -22.20 16.83
N ILE A 103 2.73 -21.87 18.11
CA ILE A 103 2.77 -22.81 19.22
C ILE A 103 1.69 -22.46 20.24
N GLU A 104 1.18 -23.48 20.92
CA GLU A 104 0.30 -23.34 22.04
C GLU A 104 1.09 -22.95 23.29
N GLY A 105 0.59 -22.00 24.06
CA GLY A 105 1.22 -21.56 25.30
C GLY A 105 0.31 -20.66 26.12
N LEU A 106 0.69 -20.44 27.37
CA LEU A 106 -0.07 -19.59 28.31
C LEU A 106 0.06 -18.11 28.02
N GLY A 107 1.06 -17.71 27.24
CA GLY A 107 1.34 -16.33 26.87
C GLY A 107 0.86 -15.97 25.47
N GLU A 108 0.89 -14.69 25.18
CA GLU A 108 0.72 -14.14 23.84
C GLU A 108 1.98 -13.37 23.47
N ALA A 109 2.87 -14.00 22.74
CA ALA A 109 4.15 -13.40 22.41
C ALA A 109 4.59 -13.76 20.98
N VAL A 110 5.33 -12.85 20.37
CA VAL A 110 5.99 -13.10 19.08
C VAL A 110 7.49 -12.93 19.27
N LYS A 111 8.24 -13.98 18.95
CA LYS A 111 9.70 -14.01 19.06
C LYS A 111 10.32 -14.38 17.73
N MET A 112 11.43 -13.76 17.40
CA MET A 112 12.22 -14.11 16.22
C MET A 112 13.44 -14.92 16.67
N THR A 113 13.55 -16.14 16.18
CA THR A 113 14.59 -17.09 16.59
C THR A 113 15.07 -17.90 15.40
N ARG A 114 16.40 -17.91 15.14
CA ARG A 114 17.06 -18.81 14.17
C ARG A 114 16.30 -19.03 12.84
N GLY A 115 15.91 -17.95 12.17
CA GLY A 115 15.18 -18.04 10.88
C GLY A 115 13.69 -18.36 10.99
N MET A 116 13.15 -18.43 12.20
CA MET A 116 11.71 -18.62 12.48
C MET A 116 11.11 -17.39 13.15
N LEU A 117 9.86 -17.12 12.85
CA LEU A 117 9.00 -16.19 13.55
C LEU A 117 8.00 -17.00 14.36
N GLN A 118 8.26 -17.13 15.65
CA GLN A 118 7.47 -17.94 16.56
C GLN A 118 6.39 -17.10 17.22
N VAL A 119 5.15 -17.55 17.10
CA VAL A 119 3.98 -16.96 17.76
C VAL A 119 3.46 -17.93 18.81
N GLU A 120 3.46 -17.50 20.06
CA GLU A 120 2.85 -18.21 21.16
C GLU A 120 1.44 -17.66 21.40
N THR A 121 0.44 -18.53 21.50
CA THR A 121 -0.96 -18.17 21.70
C THR A 121 -1.74 -19.30 22.36
N HIS A 122 -2.81 -18.97 23.08
CA HIS A 122 -3.72 -19.97 23.69
C HIS A 122 -4.47 -20.80 22.66
N ASN A 123 -4.71 -20.29 21.45
CA ASN A 123 -5.39 -21.01 20.39
C ASN A 123 -4.63 -20.90 19.06
N PRO A 124 -3.78 -21.87 18.75
CA PRO A 124 -3.00 -21.90 17.50
C PRO A 124 -3.84 -21.98 16.22
N LYS A 125 -5.10 -22.42 16.32
CA LYS A 125 -6.01 -22.55 15.18
C LYS A 125 -6.73 -21.23 14.83
N ASP A 126 -6.72 -20.25 15.73
CA ASP A 126 -7.29 -18.92 15.48
C ASP A 126 -6.32 -18.06 14.65
N SER A 127 -6.46 -18.15 13.34
CA SER A 127 -5.62 -17.39 12.40
C SER A 127 -5.76 -15.87 12.55
N LEU A 128 -6.93 -15.35 12.94
CA LEU A 128 -7.17 -13.94 13.18
C LEU A 128 -6.40 -13.44 14.41
N ARG A 129 -6.31 -14.28 15.43
CA ARG A 129 -5.50 -13.98 16.62
C ARG A 129 -4.02 -13.95 16.29
N VAL A 130 -3.53 -14.96 15.58
CA VAL A 130 -2.14 -15.00 15.08
C VAL A 130 -1.83 -13.79 14.23
N GLN A 131 -2.74 -13.39 13.34
CA GLN A 131 -2.60 -12.18 12.52
C GLN A 131 -2.45 -10.92 13.38
N ARG A 132 -3.30 -10.74 14.40
CA ARG A 132 -3.25 -9.57 15.31
C ARG A 132 -1.93 -9.50 16.06
N LEU A 133 -1.47 -10.63 16.63
CA LEU A 133 -0.20 -10.72 17.33
C LEU A 133 0.98 -10.36 16.43
N LEU A 134 1.01 -10.89 15.22
CA LEU A 134 2.04 -10.55 14.23
C LEU A 134 1.99 -9.09 13.81
N GLN A 135 0.80 -8.51 13.62
CA GLN A 135 0.66 -7.10 13.28
C GLN A 135 1.17 -6.20 14.41
N ALA A 136 0.81 -6.50 15.66
CA ALA A 136 1.31 -5.77 16.82
C ALA A 136 2.84 -5.87 16.94
N TRP A 137 3.40 -7.04 16.73
CA TRP A 137 4.85 -7.25 16.73
C TRP A 137 5.54 -6.47 15.61
N TYR A 138 5.03 -6.53 14.38
CA TYR A 138 5.56 -5.75 13.26
C TYR A 138 5.51 -4.25 13.56
N ARG A 139 4.40 -3.76 14.14
CA ARG A 139 4.25 -2.35 14.51
C ARG A 139 5.30 -1.93 15.54
N SER A 140 5.52 -2.72 16.60
CA SER A 140 6.53 -2.41 17.61
C SER A 140 7.95 -2.39 17.01
N LYS A 141 8.28 -3.36 16.15
CA LYS A 141 9.58 -3.41 15.46
C LYS A 141 9.77 -2.27 14.48
N ALA A 142 8.71 -1.90 13.76
CA ALA A 142 8.74 -0.76 12.85
C ALA A 142 9.02 0.55 13.62
N LEU A 143 8.35 0.77 14.75
CA LEU A 143 8.58 1.97 15.55
C LEU A 143 10.07 2.11 15.92
N ILE A 144 10.70 1.03 16.36
CA ILE A 144 12.14 1.03 16.70
C ILE A 144 12.98 1.40 15.48
N VAL A 145 12.80 0.70 14.36
CA VAL A 145 13.58 0.93 13.14
C VAL A 145 13.35 2.32 12.55
N PHE A 146 12.09 2.77 12.52
CA PHE A 146 11.78 4.11 12.02
C PHE A 146 12.33 5.21 12.91
N THR A 147 12.29 5.04 14.24
CA THR A 147 12.89 6.02 15.16
C THR A 147 14.40 6.14 14.93
N GLU A 148 15.09 5.01 14.82
CA GLU A 148 16.53 5.01 14.54
C GLU A 148 16.84 5.70 13.21
N ARG A 149 16.15 5.33 12.13
CA ARG A 149 16.37 5.90 10.79
C ARG A 149 15.98 7.37 10.72
N TYR A 150 14.88 7.75 11.37
CA TYR A 150 14.47 9.14 11.47
C TYR A 150 15.55 9.99 12.14
N THR A 151 16.08 9.55 13.28
CA THR A 151 17.17 10.24 13.99
C THR A 151 18.40 10.43 13.09
N GLN A 152 18.81 9.38 12.38
CA GLN A 152 19.92 9.47 11.41
C GLN A 152 19.65 10.46 10.28
N CYS A 153 18.41 10.51 9.77
CA CYS A 153 18.02 11.45 8.71
C CYS A 153 18.01 12.90 9.23
N VAL A 154 17.45 13.14 10.41
CA VAL A 154 17.42 14.47 11.03
C VAL A 154 18.84 14.99 11.21
N GLN A 155 19.75 14.21 11.80
CA GLN A 155 21.16 14.59 11.96
C GLN A 155 21.86 14.94 10.65
N ARG A 156 21.51 14.28 9.54
CA ARG A 156 22.08 14.59 8.23
C ARG A 156 21.57 15.92 7.67
N VAL A 157 20.28 16.19 7.82
CA VAL A 157 19.68 17.43 7.28
C VAL A 157 19.97 18.65 8.15
N GLU A 158 20.16 18.47 9.46
CA GLU A 158 20.60 19.52 10.38
C GLU A 158 21.93 20.15 9.94
N ARG A 159 22.87 19.32 9.42
CA ARG A 159 24.14 19.81 8.84
C ARG A 159 23.93 20.71 7.62
N LEU A 160 22.74 20.68 7.01
CA LEU A 160 22.34 21.54 5.89
C LEU A 160 21.49 22.73 6.35
N GLY A 161 21.36 22.97 7.66
CA GLY A 161 20.55 24.04 8.25
C GLY A 161 19.04 23.74 8.22
N ILE A 162 18.62 22.49 8.01
CA ILE A 162 17.22 22.09 7.99
C ILE A 162 16.89 21.40 9.31
N TYR A 163 15.94 21.97 10.06
CA TYR A 163 15.54 21.46 11.36
C TYR A 163 14.12 20.89 11.32
N HIS A 164 13.91 19.74 11.97
CA HIS A 164 12.61 19.12 12.11
C HIS A 164 12.45 18.52 13.52
N ASP A 165 11.53 19.09 14.30
CA ASP A 165 11.30 18.80 15.73
C ASP A 165 10.04 17.98 16.04
N LYS A 166 9.17 17.77 15.03
CA LYS A 166 7.82 17.18 15.23
C LYS A 166 7.77 15.66 15.23
N GLY A 167 8.92 15.01 14.99
CA GLY A 167 8.96 13.56 14.89
C GLY A 167 8.12 13.00 13.73
N PHE A 168 7.72 11.73 13.84
CA PHE A 168 6.87 11.06 12.86
C PHE A 168 5.76 10.27 13.57
N GLN A 169 4.71 9.92 12.83
CA GLN A 169 3.62 9.08 13.31
C GLN A 169 3.38 7.92 12.36
N LEU A 170 3.21 6.71 12.90
CA LEU A 170 2.78 5.55 12.12
C LEU A 170 1.26 5.56 11.95
N ARG A 171 0.79 5.59 10.71
CA ARG A 171 -0.64 5.56 10.36
C ARG A 171 -0.91 4.49 9.31
N PHE A 172 -2.09 3.91 9.38
CA PHE A 172 -2.59 3.06 8.32
C PHE A 172 -2.97 3.92 7.11
N MET A 173 -2.31 3.69 5.98
CA MET A 173 -2.59 4.37 4.71
C MET A 173 -2.75 3.33 3.61
N SER A 174 -3.78 3.44 2.79
CA SER A 174 -4.07 2.47 1.73
C SER A 174 -3.43 2.80 0.38
N LYS A 175 -3.07 4.06 0.16
CA LYS A 175 -2.66 4.58 -1.16
C LYS A 175 -1.28 5.25 -1.18
N ARG A 176 -0.61 5.40 -0.03
CA ARG A 176 0.65 6.13 0.10
C ARG A 176 1.56 5.40 1.08
N TRP A 177 2.85 5.50 0.86
CA TRP A 177 3.86 4.90 1.75
C TRP A 177 4.25 5.85 2.89
N GLY A 178 3.97 7.12 2.72
CA GLY A 178 4.21 8.17 3.68
C GLY A 178 3.64 9.48 3.17
N SER A 179 3.48 10.44 4.04
CA SER A 179 3.12 11.80 3.68
C SER A 179 3.75 12.80 4.63
N CYS A 180 4.08 13.97 4.09
CA CYS A 180 4.43 15.13 4.88
C CYS A 180 3.43 16.24 4.60
N THR A 181 2.90 16.85 5.65
CA THR A 181 1.98 17.97 5.50
C THR A 181 2.75 19.30 5.37
N GLY A 182 2.11 20.34 4.83
CA GLY A 182 2.69 21.67 4.80
C GLY A 182 3.00 22.25 6.19
N LYS A 183 2.44 21.67 7.25
CA LYS A 183 2.75 22.00 8.66
C LYS A 183 3.94 21.21 9.22
N GLY A 184 4.61 20.39 8.41
CA GLY A 184 5.78 19.60 8.79
C GLY A 184 5.47 18.30 9.54
N ASN A 185 4.21 17.84 9.61
CA ASN A 185 3.93 16.53 10.21
C ASN A 185 4.26 15.42 9.23
N ILE A 186 5.07 14.45 9.66
CA ILE A 186 5.46 13.26 8.88
C ILE A 186 4.59 12.09 9.32
N TYR A 187 3.98 11.43 8.35
CA TYR A 187 3.19 10.21 8.53
C TYR A 187 3.79 9.09 7.68
N GLU A 188 4.05 7.96 8.31
CA GLU A 188 4.52 6.75 7.66
C GLU A 188 3.42 5.68 7.64
N GLU A 189 3.34 4.90 6.58
CA GLU A 189 2.29 3.90 6.44
C GLU A 189 2.55 2.66 7.29
N GLU A 190 1.56 2.27 8.09
CA GLU A 190 1.62 1.07 8.92
C GLU A 190 1.67 -0.23 8.09
N LYS A 191 1.02 -0.28 6.91
CA LYS A 191 1.11 -1.42 5.97
C LYS A 191 2.46 -1.53 5.27
N VAL A 192 3.12 -0.41 5.04
CA VAL A 192 4.48 -0.35 4.48
C VAL A 192 5.47 -1.04 5.40
N GLN A 193 5.15 -1.18 6.67
CA GLN A 193 5.93 -2.01 7.59
C GLN A 193 6.13 -3.43 7.03
N LYS A 194 5.12 -4.01 6.37
CA LYS A 194 5.32 -5.29 5.67
C LYS A 194 6.30 -5.18 4.51
N THR A 195 6.27 -4.08 3.78
CA THR A 195 7.08 -3.88 2.56
C THR A 195 8.45 -3.27 2.86
N ILE A 196 8.53 -2.24 3.70
CA ILE A 196 9.81 -1.59 4.07
C ILE A 196 10.62 -2.49 4.99
N LEU A 197 10.00 -3.08 6.01
CA LEU A 197 10.66 -4.08 6.84
C LEU A 197 10.97 -5.36 6.04
N GLN A 198 10.30 -5.57 4.90
CA GLN A 198 10.62 -6.65 3.98
C GLN A 198 11.77 -6.32 3.02
N ASN A 199 11.90 -5.07 2.58
CA ASN A 199 12.85 -4.67 1.52
C ASN A 199 13.99 -3.76 1.99
N GLY A 200 14.01 -3.37 3.29
CA GLY A 200 15.12 -2.59 3.87
C GLY A 200 15.25 -1.13 3.40
N VAL A 201 14.25 -0.59 2.68
CA VAL A 201 14.31 0.77 2.12
C VAL A 201 13.35 1.71 2.84
N LEU A 202 13.88 2.76 3.42
CA LEU A 202 13.13 3.88 3.97
C LEU A 202 13.27 5.10 3.06
N VAL A 203 12.17 5.64 2.58
CA VAL A 203 12.14 6.87 1.79
C VAL A 203 11.44 7.96 2.59
N LEU A 204 12.18 8.93 3.07
CA LEU A 204 11.63 10.14 3.70
C LEU A 204 11.50 11.25 2.65
N SER A 205 10.29 11.77 2.47
CA SER A 205 10.02 12.93 1.61
C SER A 205 9.86 14.17 2.47
N MET A 206 10.77 15.14 2.33
CA MET A 206 10.69 16.44 3.01
C MET A 206 9.79 17.41 2.22
N PRO A 207 8.96 18.24 2.87
CA PRO A 207 8.19 19.29 2.21
C PRO A 207 9.10 20.50 1.90
N GLY A 208 9.05 20.95 0.67
CA GLY A 208 9.78 22.14 0.23
C GLY A 208 10.35 21.96 -1.16
N ASN A 209 10.55 23.04 -1.87
CA ASN A 209 10.95 23.13 -3.29
C ASN A 209 12.33 22.51 -3.61
N GLN A 210 12.86 21.68 -2.72
CA GLN A 210 14.03 20.85 -2.93
C GLN A 210 13.68 19.40 -2.69
N GLN A 211 13.19 18.72 -3.75
CA GLN A 211 13.05 17.27 -3.78
C GLN A 211 14.46 16.62 -3.78
N LYS A 212 15.15 16.62 -2.65
CA LYS A 212 16.27 15.73 -2.43
C LYS A 212 15.71 14.46 -1.78
N LYS A 213 15.52 13.43 -2.59
CA LYS A 213 15.19 12.08 -2.11
C LYS A 213 16.35 11.56 -1.28
N CYS A 214 16.18 11.45 0.03
CA CYS A 214 17.06 10.64 0.84
C CYS A 214 16.65 9.16 0.68
N ALA A 215 17.20 8.47 -0.30
CA ALA A 215 17.17 7.02 -0.36
C ALA A 215 18.35 6.51 0.50
N ILE A 216 18.05 5.81 1.58
CA ILE A 216 19.08 5.11 2.35
C ILE A 216 19.06 3.66 1.88
N GLN A 217 20.00 3.32 1.01
CA GLN A 217 20.35 1.91 0.75
C GLN A 217 21.23 1.43 1.90
N SER A 218 20.86 0.29 2.44
CA SER A 218 21.67 -0.47 3.41
C SER A 218 22.84 -1.14 2.72
#